data_abb721d684867ebb8365738c7ea7726f
#
_entry.id   abb721d684867ebb8365738c7ea7726f
#
_cell.length_a   1.000
_cell.length_b   1.000
_cell.length_c   1.000
_cell.angle_alpha   90.00
_cell.angle_beta   90.00
_cell.angle_gamma   90.00
#
_symmetry.space_group_name_H-M   'P 1'
#
loop_
_entity.id
_entity.type
_entity.pdbx_description
1 polymer ?
#
loop_
_entity_poly.entity_id
_entity_poly.type
_entity_poly.pdbx_seq_one_letter_code
_entity_poly.pdbx_strand_id
1 'polypeptide(L)'
;MFESIDKYMRSHVDIDDLAASVKYKRAFRKANPTYFEPDGILVFCGPQGSGKTLSAVRYVLDLLRAFPRAILCSNVRIHGLPESVRYVPYTGLDCFDRYNNGFEGVIFLIDEIHIEFNSLESKNMPVSIITEIAQQRKQRKHIVGTSQ
;
A
#
# COMPACT_ATOMS: atom_id res chain seq x y z
N MET A 1 6.86 36.71 5.24
CA MET A 1 6.77 35.36 4.63
C MET A 1 6.08 34.37 5.56
N PHE A 2 6.53 34.20 6.80
CA PHE A 2 5.90 33.27 7.77
C PHE A 2 4.47 33.68 8.16
N GLU A 3 4.18 34.97 8.35
CA GLU A 3 2.81 35.44 8.62
C GLU A 3 1.80 35.14 7.52
N SER A 4 2.23 35.17 6.26
CA SER A 4 1.34 34.85 5.13
C SER A 4 1.03 33.37 5.04
N ILE A 5 1.97 32.48 5.40
CA ILE A 5 1.76 31.04 5.48
C ILE A 5 0.84 30.69 6.64
N ASP A 6 1.06 31.29 7.79
CA ASP A 6 0.22 31.08 8.98
C ASP A 6 -1.22 31.55 8.76
N LYS A 7 -1.39 32.69 8.09
CA LYS A 7 -2.72 33.20 7.68
C LYS A 7 -3.40 32.28 6.65
N TYR A 8 -2.63 31.74 5.68
CA TYR A 8 -3.14 30.79 4.70
C TYR A 8 -3.57 29.48 5.37
N MET A 9 -2.74 28.93 6.25
CA MET A 9 -3.05 27.72 7.00
C MET A 9 -4.28 27.87 7.89
N ARG A 10 -4.43 28.97 8.58
CA ARG A 10 -5.61 29.27 9.43
C ARG A 10 -6.88 29.46 8.60
N SER A 11 -6.78 29.93 7.37
CA SER A 11 -7.94 30.12 6.51
C SER A 11 -8.41 28.88 5.78
N HIS A 12 -7.56 27.81 5.71
CA HIS A 12 -7.84 26.61 4.93
C HIS A 12 -7.88 25.31 5.75
N VAL A 13 -7.46 25.35 7.02
CA VAL A 13 -7.52 24.21 7.93
C VAL A 13 -8.38 24.59 9.14
N ASP A 14 -9.59 24.10 9.17
CA ASP A 14 -10.42 24.16 10.37
C ASP A 14 -9.95 23.08 11.36
N ILE A 15 -9.46 23.52 12.51
CA ILE A 15 -8.95 22.62 13.57
C ILE A 15 -10.10 21.77 14.13
N ASP A 16 -11.30 22.33 14.22
CA ASP A 16 -12.48 21.62 14.71
C ASP A 16 -12.90 20.53 13.73
N ASP A 17 -12.86 20.80 12.42
CA ASP A 17 -13.09 19.79 11.37
C ASP A 17 -12.03 18.70 11.39
N LEU A 18 -10.77 19.05 11.63
CA LEU A 18 -9.69 18.07 11.76
C LEU A 18 -9.90 17.17 12.97
N ALA A 19 -10.24 17.74 14.13
CA ALA A 19 -10.52 17.00 15.35
C ALA A 19 -11.73 16.08 15.20
N ALA A 20 -12.80 16.55 14.56
CA ALA A 20 -13.99 15.76 14.23
C ALA A 20 -13.65 14.59 13.29
N SER A 21 -12.82 14.84 12.27
CA SER A 21 -12.34 13.81 11.33
C SER A 21 -11.52 12.73 12.02
N VAL A 22 -10.61 13.09 12.94
CA VAL A 22 -9.82 12.13 13.74
C VAL A 22 -10.73 11.29 14.64
N LYS A 23 -11.69 11.93 15.31
CA LYS A 23 -12.65 11.23 16.17
C LYS A 23 -13.51 10.25 15.38
N TYR A 24 -14.00 10.67 14.20
CA TYR A 24 -14.76 9.80 13.29
C TYR A 24 -13.92 8.60 12.84
N LYS A 25 -12.68 8.82 12.38
CA LYS A 25 -11.78 7.74 11.96
C LYS A 25 -11.53 6.73 13.08
N ARG A 26 -11.32 7.20 14.31
CA ARG A 26 -11.14 6.30 15.48
C ARG A 26 -12.39 5.46 15.76
N ALA A 27 -13.56 6.08 15.73
CA ALA A 27 -14.83 5.38 15.92
C ALA A 27 -15.08 4.36 14.80
N PHE A 28 -14.81 4.74 13.55
CA PHE A 28 -14.92 3.86 12.39
C PHE A 28 -13.99 2.64 12.49
N ARG A 29 -12.72 2.83 12.86
CA ARG A 29 -11.76 1.73 13.08
C ARG A 29 -12.22 0.76 14.15
N LYS A 30 -12.73 1.30 15.25
CA LYS A 30 -13.26 0.47 16.36
C LYS A 30 -14.46 -0.35 15.93
N ALA A 31 -15.33 0.21 15.10
CA ALA A 31 -16.51 -0.47 14.57
C ALA A 31 -16.18 -1.47 13.46
N ASN A 32 -15.06 -1.27 12.74
CA ASN A 32 -14.65 -2.06 11.58
C ASN A 32 -13.19 -2.53 11.71
N PRO A 33 -12.88 -3.45 12.62
CA PRO A 33 -11.52 -3.86 12.92
C PRO A 33 -10.82 -4.57 11.77
N THR A 34 -11.56 -5.10 10.81
CA THR A 34 -11.00 -5.79 9.62
C THR A 34 -10.85 -4.87 8.39
N TYR A 35 -11.24 -3.61 8.53
CA TYR A 35 -11.13 -2.65 7.45
C TYR A 35 -9.67 -2.30 7.17
N PHE A 36 -9.22 -2.59 5.96
CA PHE A 36 -7.86 -2.36 5.53
C PHE A 36 -7.65 -0.87 5.20
N GLU A 37 -6.87 -0.17 6.02
CA GLU A 37 -6.61 1.26 5.84
C GLU A 37 -5.43 1.61 4.96
N PRO A 38 -4.32 0.84 4.96
CA PRO A 38 -3.16 1.17 4.16
C PRO A 38 -3.52 1.35 2.68
N ASP A 39 -2.92 2.35 2.06
CA ASP A 39 -3.14 2.65 0.66
C ASP A 39 -1.85 3.14 -0.01
N GLY A 40 -1.90 3.26 -1.33
CA GLY A 40 -0.80 3.80 -2.12
C GLY A 40 0.37 2.85 -2.30
N ILE A 41 1.50 3.44 -2.66
CA ILE A 41 2.74 2.73 -2.99
C ILE A 41 3.84 3.18 -2.04
N LEU A 42 4.47 2.21 -1.37
CA LEU A 42 5.66 2.41 -0.54
C LEU A 42 6.85 1.67 -1.16
N VAL A 43 7.93 2.38 -1.45
CA VAL A 43 9.12 1.78 -2.04
C VAL A 43 10.32 1.97 -1.12
N PHE A 44 10.98 0.87 -0.77
CA PHE A 44 12.24 0.87 -0.04
C PHE A 44 13.39 0.97 -1.05
N CYS A 45 14.07 2.09 -1.09
CA CYS A 45 15.17 2.37 -2.00
C CYS A 45 16.52 2.31 -1.29
N GLY A 46 17.56 1.89 -2.00
CA GLY A 46 18.93 1.90 -1.48
C GLY A 46 19.85 0.96 -2.27
N PRO A 47 21.16 0.99 -1.99
CA PRO A 47 22.12 0.14 -2.67
C PRO A 47 21.90 -1.35 -2.40
N GLN A 48 22.48 -2.19 -3.23
CA GLN A 48 22.44 -3.63 -3.02
C GLN A 48 23.04 -4.01 -1.66
N GLY A 49 22.42 -4.95 -0.96
CA GLY A 49 22.86 -5.39 0.37
C GLY A 49 22.46 -4.47 1.53
N SER A 50 21.72 -3.37 1.30
CA SER A 50 21.30 -2.44 2.35
C SER A 50 20.13 -2.93 3.23
N GLY A 51 19.59 -4.13 2.98
CA GLY A 51 18.51 -4.69 3.77
C GLY A 51 17.10 -4.26 3.34
N LYS A 52 16.94 -3.71 2.14
CA LYS A 52 15.63 -3.25 1.59
C LYS A 52 14.55 -4.32 1.66
N THR A 53 14.85 -5.50 1.11
CA THR A 53 13.89 -6.61 1.07
C THR A 53 13.52 -7.06 2.48
N LEU A 54 14.48 -7.12 3.41
CA LEU A 54 14.19 -7.44 4.80
C LEU A 54 13.28 -6.40 5.47
N SER A 55 13.55 -5.11 5.22
CA SER A 55 12.73 -4.00 5.73
C SER A 55 11.31 -4.04 5.17
N ALA A 56 11.16 -4.31 3.87
CA ALA A 56 9.87 -4.44 3.21
C ALA A 56 9.08 -5.65 3.76
N VAL A 57 9.74 -6.81 3.91
CA VAL A 57 9.13 -8.00 4.52
C VAL A 57 8.69 -7.72 5.96
N ARG A 58 9.53 -7.07 6.77
CA ARG A 58 9.19 -6.71 8.15
C ARG A 58 7.96 -5.82 8.20
N TYR A 59 7.92 -4.79 7.37
CA TYR A 59 6.77 -3.89 7.27
C TYR A 59 5.48 -4.65 6.89
N VAL A 60 5.55 -5.54 5.90
CA VAL A 60 4.41 -6.35 5.47
C VAL A 60 3.94 -7.31 6.57
N LEU A 61 4.87 -7.91 7.32
CA LEU A 61 4.50 -8.77 8.45
C LEU A 61 3.78 -7.99 9.56
N ASP A 62 4.19 -6.76 9.83
CA ASP A 62 3.51 -5.90 10.78
C ASP A 62 2.12 -5.51 10.27
N LEU A 63 1.95 -5.26 8.97
CA LEU A 63 0.64 -5.06 8.36
C LEU A 63 -0.27 -6.29 8.48
N LEU A 64 0.25 -7.48 8.23
CA LEU A 64 -0.53 -8.72 8.34
C LEU A 64 -0.95 -9.03 9.78
N ARG A 65 -0.17 -8.60 10.77
CA ARG A 65 -0.58 -8.67 12.18
C ARG A 65 -1.73 -7.73 12.48
N ALA A 66 -1.70 -6.51 11.92
CA ALA A 66 -2.76 -5.52 12.09
C ALA A 66 -4.02 -5.85 11.26
N PHE A 67 -3.84 -6.46 10.10
CA PHE A 67 -4.90 -6.79 9.14
C PHE A 67 -4.80 -8.26 8.70
N PRO A 68 -5.15 -9.21 9.59
CA PRO A 68 -4.90 -10.64 9.35
C PRO A 68 -5.74 -11.25 8.24
N ARG A 69 -6.78 -10.55 7.77
CA ARG A 69 -7.62 -11.00 6.66
C ARG A 69 -7.20 -10.48 5.29
N ALA A 70 -6.18 -9.61 5.24
CA ALA A 70 -5.63 -9.15 3.98
C ALA A 70 -5.01 -10.30 3.18
N ILE A 71 -5.13 -10.22 1.84
CA ILE A 71 -4.41 -11.13 0.95
C ILE A 71 -2.98 -10.61 0.78
N LEU A 72 -2.00 -11.48 0.86
CA LEU A 72 -0.62 -11.17 0.50
C LEU A 72 -0.32 -11.73 -0.89
N CYS A 73 -0.05 -10.86 -1.85
CA CYS A 73 0.43 -11.20 -3.19
C CYS A 73 1.90 -10.80 -3.31
N SER A 74 2.80 -11.76 -3.53
CA SER A 74 4.24 -11.46 -3.51
C SER A 74 5.06 -12.31 -4.46
N ASN A 75 6.15 -11.75 -4.97
CA ASN A 75 7.24 -12.48 -5.63
C ASN A 75 8.36 -12.87 -4.64
N VAL A 76 8.25 -12.46 -3.38
CA VAL A 76 9.18 -12.86 -2.31
C VAL A 76 8.61 -14.05 -1.56
N ARG A 77 9.37 -15.13 -1.50
CA ARG A 77 9.00 -16.29 -0.69
C ARG A 77 9.30 -16.01 0.78
N ILE A 78 8.25 -15.95 1.60
CA ILE A 78 8.35 -15.74 3.05
C ILE A 78 8.11 -17.08 3.74
N HIS A 79 9.11 -17.56 4.46
CA HIS A 79 9.01 -18.79 5.24
C HIS A 79 8.40 -18.51 6.62
N GLY A 80 7.60 -19.45 7.13
CA GLY A 80 7.00 -19.35 8.47
C GLY A 80 5.80 -18.40 8.56
N LEU A 81 5.16 -18.08 7.44
CA LEU A 81 3.88 -17.39 7.47
C LEU A 81 2.83 -18.26 8.19
N PRO A 82 1.99 -17.70 9.06
CA PRO A 82 0.85 -18.41 9.62
C PRO A 82 -0.05 -18.99 8.53
N GLU A 83 -0.61 -20.17 8.74
CA GLU A 83 -1.55 -20.79 7.79
C GLU A 83 -2.82 -19.96 7.55
N SER A 84 -3.15 -19.08 8.49
CA SER A 84 -4.27 -18.13 8.35
C SER A 84 -4.03 -17.04 7.29
N VAL A 85 -2.78 -16.80 6.89
CA VAL A 85 -2.44 -15.79 5.87
C VAL A 85 -2.76 -16.35 4.48
N ARG A 86 -3.62 -15.66 3.74
CA ARG A 86 -3.91 -15.98 2.34
C ARG A 86 -2.77 -15.45 1.47
N TYR A 87 -1.82 -16.30 1.16
CA TYR A 87 -0.70 -16.00 0.27
C TYR A 87 -0.99 -16.44 -1.16
N VAL A 88 -0.74 -15.53 -2.12
CA VAL A 88 -0.80 -15.81 -3.55
C VAL A 88 0.49 -15.33 -4.22
N PRO A 89 1.01 -16.07 -5.23
CA PRO A 89 2.22 -15.65 -5.91
C PRO A 89 1.93 -14.45 -6.82
N TYR A 90 2.84 -13.49 -6.84
CA TYR A 90 2.83 -12.42 -7.83
C TYR A 90 3.45 -12.93 -9.14
N THR A 91 2.69 -12.89 -10.21
CA THR A 91 3.09 -13.41 -11.53
C THR A 91 3.17 -12.34 -12.61
N GLY A 92 2.79 -11.12 -12.29
CA GLY A 92 2.81 -9.98 -13.21
C GLY A 92 1.75 -8.95 -12.89
N LEU A 93 1.66 -7.94 -13.75
CA LEU A 93 0.78 -6.78 -13.54
C LEU A 93 -0.72 -7.13 -13.50
N ASP A 94 -1.12 -8.22 -14.13
CA ASP A 94 -2.48 -8.73 -14.09
C ASP A 94 -2.96 -9.12 -12.68
N CYS A 95 -2.02 -9.36 -11.76
CA CYS A 95 -2.34 -9.63 -10.36
C CYS A 95 -3.04 -8.45 -9.68
N PHE A 96 -2.74 -7.20 -10.10
CA PHE A 96 -3.37 -6.01 -9.53
C PHE A 96 -4.88 -5.98 -9.77
N ASP A 97 -5.33 -6.51 -10.90
CA ASP A 97 -6.75 -6.65 -11.25
C ASP A 97 -7.37 -7.91 -10.69
N ARG A 98 -6.64 -9.00 -10.77
CA ARG A 98 -7.12 -10.33 -10.45
C ARG A 98 -7.50 -10.48 -8.98
N TYR A 99 -6.71 -9.87 -8.08
CA TYR A 99 -6.90 -10.05 -6.64
C TYR A 99 -7.64 -8.86 -6.03
N ASN A 100 -8.88 -9.12 -5.61
CA ASN A 100 -9.75 -8.21 -4.90
C ASN A 100 -10.22 -8.86 -3.61
N ASN A 101 -10.26 -8.11 -2.52
CA ASN A 101 -10.65 -8.61 -1.21
C ASN A 101 -11.61 -7.64 -0.48
N GLY A 102 -12.26 -6.77 -1.20
CA GLY A 102 -13.20 -5.80 -0.64
C GLY A 102 -12.57 -4.94 0.45
N PHE A 103 -13.21 -4.86 1.60
CA PHE A 103 -12.76 -4.06 2.74
C PHE A 103 -11.55 -4.65 3.48
N GLU A 104 -11.26 -5.93 3.29
CA GLU A 104 -10.18 -6.63 3.97
C GLU A 104 -8.81 -6.42 3.31
N GLY A 105 -8.79 -5.94 2.08
CA GLY A 105 -7.63 -5.44 1.38
C GLY A 105 -6.68 -6.48 0.81
N VAL A 106 -5.76 -5.99 -0.03
CA VAL A 106 -4.68 -6.77 -0.65
C VAL A 106 -3.37 -6.02 -0.46
N ILE A 107 -2.36 -6.73 0.00
CA ILE A 107 -0.97 -6.25 0.10
C ILE A 107 -0.18 -6.90 -1.04
N PHE A 108 0.42 -6.06 -1.89
CA PHE A 108 1.38 -6.49 -2.90
C PHE A 108 2.79 -6.24 -2.40
N LEU A 109 3.58 -7.29 -2.23
CA LEU A 109 5.01 -7.16 -1.90
C LEU A 109 5.83 -7.60 -3.12
N ILE A 110 6.46 -6.64 -3.77
CA ILE A 110 7.18 -6.84 -5.02
C ILE A 110 8.64 -6.43 -4.86
N ASP A 111 9.52 -7.41 -4.84
CA ASP A 111 10.97 -7.16 -4.85
C ASP A 111 11.40 -6.71 -6.25
N GLU A 112 12.29 -5.72 -6.31
CA GLU A 112 12.76 -5.12 -7.56
C GLU A 112 11.63 -4.55 -8.45
N ILE A 113 10.70 -3.80 -7.85
CA ILE A 113 9.50 -3.28 -8.52
C ILE A 113 9.80 -2.41 -9.75
N HIS A 114 11.01 -1.82 -9.82
CA HIS A 114 11.45 -1.04 -10.97
C HIS A 114 11.51 -1.87 -12.26
N ILE A 115 11.73 -3.19 -12.18
CA ILE A 115 11.71 -4.07 -13.36
C ILE A 115 10.31 -4.10 -13.96
N GLU A 116 9.28 -4.16 -13.13
CA GLU A 116 7.88 -4.11 -13.59
C GLU A 116 7.56 -2.76 -14.25
N PHE A 117 7.97 -1.65 -13.63
CA PHE A 117 7.73 -0.32 -14.19
C PHE A 117 8.49 -0.06 -15.47
N ASN A 118 9.75 -0.49 -15.59
CA ASN A 118 10.53 -0.38 -16.82
C ASN A 118 9.91 -1.21 -17.96
N SER A 119 9.33 -2.35 -17.64
CA SER A 119 8.60 -3.17 -18.61
C SER A 119 7.32 -2.49 -19.11
N LEU A 120 6.70 -1.63 -18.29
CA LEU A 120 5.55 -0.80 -18.68
C LEU A 120 5.93 0.23 -19.75
N GLU A 121 7.05 0.92 -19.56
CA GLU A 121 7.54 1.93 -20.52
C GLU A 121 7.90 1.30 -21.86
N SER A 122 8.49 0.11 -21.87
CA SER A 122 8.93 -0.57 -23.09
C SER A 122 7.80 -1.22 -23.91
N LYS A 123 6.63 -1.45 -23.31
CA LYS A 123 5.52 -2.18 -23.96
C LYS A 123 4.37 -1.30 -24.44
N ASN A 124 4.50 0.03 -24.46
CA ASN A 124 3.39 0.96 -24.78
C ASN A 124 2.10 0.58 -24.03
N MET A 125 2.20 0.39 -22.74
CA MET A 125 1.08 -0.10 -21.95
C MET A 125 -0.11 0.83 -22.00
N PRO A 126 -1.34 0.27 -22.05
CA PRO A 126 -2.56 1.06 -22.03
C PRO A 126 -2.58 1.96 -20.77
N VAL A 127 -2.98 3.20 -20.96
CA VAL A 127 -3.22 4.19 -19.87
C VAL A 127 -4.11 3.60 -18.76
N SER A 128 -4.93 2.60 -19.09
CA SER A 128 -5.78 1.86 -18.17
C SER A 128 -5.02 1.24 -17.00
N ILE A 129 -3.85 0.65 -17.19
CA ILE A 129 -3.08 0.00 -16.12
C ILE A 129 -2.44 1.04 -15.20
N ILE A 130 -1.92 2.14 -15.75
CA ILE A 130 -1.40 3.25 -14.94
C ILE A 130 -2.54 3.88 -14.13
N THR A 131 -3.70 4.05 -14.73
CA THR A 131 -4.90 4.57 -14.05
C THR A 131 -5.37 3.62 -12.97
N GLU A 132 -5.27 2.32 -13.20
CA GLU A 132 -5.67 1.28 -12.27
C GLU A 132 -4.72 1.20 -11.07
N ILE A 133 -3.40 1.30 -11.28
CA ILE A 133 -2.42 1.45 -10.23
C ILE A 133 -2.71 2.72 -9.41
N ALA A 134 -3.07 3.83 -10.06
CA ALA A 134 -3.45 5.07 -9.38
C ALA A 134 -4.80 4.98 -8.63
N GLN A 135 -5.71 4.12 -9.07
CA GLN A 135 -7.02 3.92 -8.45
C GLN A 135 -7.05 2.89 -7.31
N GLN A 136 -5.93 2.23 -7.03
CA GLN A 136 -5.82 1.18 -6.00
C GLN A 136 -6.25 1.62 -4.61
N ARG A 137 -6.14 2.92 -4.33
CA ARG A 137 -6.63 3.53 -3.10
C ARG A 137 -8.11 3.26 -2.85
N LYS A 138 -8.93 3.28 -3.91
CA LYS A 138 -10.37 2.97 -3.82
C LYS A 138 -10.65 1.48 -3.63
N GLN A 139 -9.72 0.63 -4.05
CA GLN A 139 -9.87 -0.83 -4.03
C GLN A 139 -9.21 -1.49 -2.81
N ARG A 140 -8.73 -0.70 -1.84
CA ARG A 140 -8.04 -1.21 -0.65
C ARG A 140 -6.84 -2.10 -0.99
N LYS A 141 -6.00 -1.62 -1.89
CA LYS A 141 -4.76 -2.27 -2.29
C LYS A 141 -3.57 -1.41 -1.88
N HIS A 142 -2.57 -2.04 -1.29
CA HIS A 142 -1.32 -1.41 -0.87
C HIS A 142 -0.15 -2.10 -1.53
N ILE A 143 0.68 -1.34 -2.24
CA ILE A 143 1.86 -1.86 -2.91
C ILE A 143 3.09 -1.51 -2.09
N VAL A 144 3.87 -2.52 -1.76
CA VAL A 144 5.17 -2.40 -1.10
C VAL A 144 6.22 -2.93 -2.06
N GLY A 145 7.16 -2.12 -2.43
CA GLY A 145 8.21 -2.49 -3.36
C GLY A 145 9.60 -2.25 -2.83
N THR A 146 10.58 -2.86 -3.48
CA THR A 146 12.00 -2.51 -3.31
C THR A 146 12.57 -2.02 -4.63
N SER A 147 13.55 -1.14 -4.58
CA SER A 147 14.24 -0.62 -5.76
C SER A 147 15.70 -0.28 -5.43
N GLN A 148 16.54 -0.36 -6.44
CA GLN A 148 17.92 0.12 -6.37
C GLN A 148 17.98 1.60 -6.66
#